data_51e9ba6f29a995625c34cd8ebcd7cf10
#
_entry.id   51e9ba6f29a995625c34cd8ebcd7cf10
#
_cell.length_a   1.000
_cell.length_b   1.000
_cell.length_c   1.000
_cell.angle_alpha   90.00
_cell.angle_beta   90.00
_cell.angle_gamma   90.00
#
_symmetry.space_group_name_H-M   'P 1'
#
loop_
_entity.id
_entity.type
_entity.pdbx_description
1 polymer ?
#
loop_
_entity_poly.entity_id
_entity_poly.type
_entity_poly.pdbx_seq_one_letter_code
_entity_poly.pdbx_strand_id
1 'polypeptide(L)'
;MGFGKRGLILAAVIGLTGCIDHDSRPLTIAQKNFISERIKPFSVVNVEGQGILQVAMAEELPGQAKYAGCTACHGAQGQGGLGPALVGKSHEYLMGRLKAYKAGETVGAQSSMMWTQASMLSDQDIHEIVVYIETL
;
A
#
# COMPACT_ATOMS: atom_id res chain seq x y z
N MET A 1 -16.91 -66.04 33.76
CA MET A 1 -17.86 -64.96 34.15
C MET A 1 -17.12 -63.66 34.08
N GLY A 2 -17.54 -62.68 33.26
CA GLY A 2 -16.91 -61.37 33.21
C GLY A 2 -16.93 -60.77 31.83
N PHE A 3 -18.01 -60.07 31.50
CA PHE A 3 -18.25 -59.41 30.23
C PHE A 3 -17.30 -58.24 30.03
N GLY A 4 -16.48 -58.26 29.00
CA GLY A 4 -15.68 -57.15 28.55
C GLY A 4 -16.50 -56.13 27.71
N LYS A 5 -16.54 -54.88 28.14
CA LYS A 5 -17.16 -53.77 27.43
C LYS A 5 -16.27 -53.35 26.26
N ARG A 6 -16.78 -53.51 25.06
CA ARG A 6 -16.21 -52.96 23.82
C ARG A 6 -16.40 -51.44 23.81
N GLY A 7 -15.30 -50.72 23.97
CA GLY A 7 -15.25 -49.28 23.79
C GLY A 7 -15.19 -48.96 22.26
N LEU A 8 -16.24 -48.37 21.76
CA LEU A 8 -16.31 -47.82 20.39
C LEU A 8 -15.56 -46.49 20.34
N ILE A 9 -14.38 -46.50 19.73
CA ILE A 9 -13.67 -45.24 19.46
C ILE A 9 -14.29 -44.61 18.24
N LEU A 10 -15.06 -43.56 18.46
CA LEU A 10 -15.59 -42.72 17.39
C LEU A 10 -14.43 -41.82 16.94
N ALA A 11 -13.87 -42.12 15.79
CA ALA A 11 -12.93 -41.20 15.12
C ALA A 11 -13.73 -39.99 14.55
N ALA A 12 -13.60 -38.84 15.21
CA ALA A 12 -14.11 -37.60 14.68
C ALA A 12 -13.19 -37.16 13.53
N VAL A 13 -13.65 -37.34 12.32
CA VAL A 13 -13.03 -36.74 11.13
C VAL A 13 -13.37 -35.25 11.15
N ILE A 14 -12.44 -34.44 11.60
CA ILE A 14 -12.53 -32.99 11.46
C ILE A 14 -12.20 -32.66 10.01
N GLY A 15 -13.24 -32.55 9.19
CA GLY A 15 -13.12 -32.03 7.85
C GLY A 15 -12.80 -30.53 7.89
N LEU A 16 -11.57 -30.18 7.58
CA LEU A 16 -11.14 -28.81 7.29
C LEU A 16 -11.60 -28.44 5.88
N THR A 17 -12.87 -28.18 5.70
CA THR A 17 -13.38 -27.43 4.55
C THR A 17 -13.48 -25.98 4.96
N GLY A 18 -12.35 -25.27 4.95
CA GLY A 18 -12.30 -23.84 5.06
C GLY A 18 -12.72 -23.18 3.74
N CYS A 19 -13.99 -23.31 3.37
CA CYS A 19 -14.61 -22.36 2.47
C CYS A 19 -14.73 -21.05 3.23
N ILE A 20 -14.14 -20.01 2.68
CA ILE A 20 -14.41 -18.63 3.12
C ILE A 20 -15.87 -18.38 2.76
N ASP A 21 -16.76 -18.63 3.70
CA ASP A 21 -18.13 -18.19 3.61
C ASP A 21 -18.12 -16.68 3.54
N HIS A 22 -18.38 -16.18 2.35
CA HIS A 22 -18.70 -14.78 2.14
C HIS A 22 -20.02 -14.55 2.86
N ASP A 23 -19.91 -14.20 4.15
CA ASP A 23 -21.04 -14.04 5.05
C ASP A 23 -21.96 -12.94 4.53
N SER A 24 -23.01 -13.34 3.85
CA SER A 24 -24.05 -12.48 3.28
C SER A 24 -24.98 -11.91 4.36
N ARG A 25 -24.54 -11.89 5.62
CA ARG A 25 -25.32 -11.30 6.69
C ARG A 25 -25.52 -9.80 6.46
N PRO A 26 -26.73 -9.29 6.54
CA PRO A 26 -26.96 -7.85 6.41
C PRO A 26 -26.20 -7.11 7.49
N LEU A 27 -25.46 -6.07 7.08
CA LEU A 27 -24.71 -5.22 8.00
C LEU A 27 -25.57 -4.75 9.17
N THR A 28 -25.04 -4.85 10.37
CA THR A 28 -25.71 -4.31 11.57
C THR A 28 -25.83 -2.79 11.48
N ILE A 29 -26.76 -2.22 12.22
CA ILE A 29 -26.95 -0.76 12.28
C ILE A 29 -25.66 -0.05 12.69
N ALA A 30 -24.88 -0.64 13.61
CA ALA A 30 -23.60 -0.09 14.05
C ALA A 30 -22.57 -0.08 12.92
N GLN A 31 -22.50 -1.14 12.09
CA GLN A 31 -21.62 -1.21 10.92
C GLN A 31 -22.04 -0.23 9.83
N LYS A 32 -23.35 -0.06 9.60
CA LYS A 32 -23.88 0.93 8.66
C LYS A 32 -23.54 2.35 9.09
N ASN A 33 -23.70 2.67 10.37
CA ASN A 33 -23.36 3.99 10.90
C ASN A 33 -21.85 4.29 10.79
N PHE A 34 -21.00 3.30 11.10
CA PHE A 34 -19.54 3.44 10.95
C PHE A 34 -19.12 3.70 9.49
N ILE A 35 -19.79 3.04 8.54
CA ILE A 35 -19.52 3.26 7.11
C ILE A 35 -20.05 4.64 6.68
N SER A 36 -21.24 5.05 7.12
CA SER A 36 -21.84 6.33 6.76
C SER A 36 -21.07 7.53 7.33
N GLU A 37 -20.42 7.36 8.47
CA GLU A 37 -19.62 8.41 9.10
C GLU A 37 -18.24 8.59 8.42
N ARG A 38 -17.69 7.51 7.84
CA ARG A 38 -16.44 7.55 7.08
C ARG A 38 -16.62 7.93 5.63
N ILE A 39 -17.72 7.52 5.04
CA ILE A 39 -18.09 7.94 3.69
C ILE A 39 -18.97 9.19 3.87
N LYS A 40 -18.35 10.36 4.07
CA LYS A 40 -19.09 11.61 3.93
C LYS A 40 -19.65 11.62 2.52
N PRO A 41 -20.97 11.72 2.33
CA PRO A 41 -21.51 11.84 0.99
C PRO A 41 -20.86 13.06 0.37
N PHE A 42 -20.23 12.87 -0.78
CA PHE A 42 -19.79 13.95 -1.61
C PHE A 42 -21.03 14.83 -1.87
N SER A 43 -21.06 15.99 -1.24
CA SER A 43 -22.12 16.95 -1.46
C SER A 43 -22.00 17.40 -2.90
N VAL A 44 -22.83 16.82 -3.77
CA VAL A 44 -23.06 17.37 -5.11
C VAL A 44 -23.73 18.70 -4.89
N VAL A 45 -22.94 19.77 -4.90
CA VAL A 45 -23.49 21.12 -4.98
C VAL A 45 -24.06 21.24 -6.39
N ASN A 46 -25.38 21.12 -6.52
CA ASN A 46 -26.09 21.49 -7.73
C ASN A 46 -25.92 22.99 -7.93
N VAL A 47 -24.94 23.35 -8.72
CA VAL A 47 -24.81 24.71 -9.26
C VAL A 47 -25.57 24.71 -10.60
N GLU A 48 -26.87 25.00 -10.51
CA GLU A 48 -27.63 25.31 -11.71
C GLU A 48 -27.03 26.56 -12.34
N GLY A 49 -26.48 26.44 -13.54
CA GLY A 49 -26.25 27.54 -14.47
C GLY A 49 -24.86 28.09 -14.66
N GLN A 50 -23.78 27.46 -14.10
CA GLN A 50 -22.40 27.85 -14.48
C GLN A 50 -21.63 26.62 -14.92
N GLY A 51 -21.02 26.75 -16.13
CA GLY A 51 -20.25 25.66 -16.72
C GLY A 51 -19.31 25.01 -15.72
N ILE A 52 -19.51 23.72 -15.51
CA ILE A 52 -18.72 22.92 -14.60
C ILE A 52 -17.32 22.81 -15.19
N LEU A 53 -16.42 23.71 -14.79
CA LEU A 53 -15.01 23.37 -14.73
C LEU A 53 -14.91 22.34 -13.61
N GLN A 54 -15.22 21.10 -13.93
CA GLN A 54 -14.69 19.97 -13.16
C GLN A 54 -13.18 20.03 -13.33
N VAL A 55 -12.54 20.78 -12.44
CA VAL A 55 -11.17 20.47 -12.09
C VAL A 55 -11.28 19.09 -11.45
N ALA A 56 -11.14 18.05 -12.26
CA ALA A 56 -10.76 16.77 -11.74
C ALA A 56 -9.44 17.05 -11.00
N MET A 57 -9.52 17.23 -9.69
CA MET A 57 -8.35 17.19 -8.85
C MET A 57 -7.83 15.78 -9.08
N ALA A 58 -6.80 15.68 -9.92
CA ALA A 58 -6.08 14.44 -10.09
C ALA A 58 -5.70 14.05 -8.65
N GLU A 59 -6.23 12.94 -8.20
CA GLU A 59 -5.96 12.42 -6.87
C GLU A 59 -4.46 12.17 -6.84
N GLU A 60 -3.72 13.08 -6.19
CA GLU A 60 -2.27 12.93 -6.08
C GLU A 60 -1.97 11.62 -5.37
N LEU A 61 -1.24 10.75 -6.04
CA LEU A 61 -0.78 9.51 -5.43
C LEU A 61 0.07 9.86 -4.20
N PRO A 62 -0.12 9.18 -3.06
CA PRO A 62 0.56 9.53 -1.81
C PRO A 62 2.08 9.67 -1.93
N GLY A 63 2.72 8.90 -2.82
CA GLY A 63 4.14 8.96 -3.09
C GLY A 63 4.59 10.13 -3.95
N GLN A 64 3.70 10.77 -4.71
CA GLN A 64 4.04 11.82 -5.68
C GLN A 64 4.69 13.03 -5.03
N ALA A 65 4.06 13.58 -3.99
CA ALA A 65 4.59 14.72 -3.26
C ALA A 65 5.96 14.41 -2.60
N LYS A 66 6.12 13.17 -2.11
CA LYS A 66 7.37 12.72 -1.49
C LYS A 66 8.47 12.49 -2.51
N TYR A 67 8.12 12.02 -3.71
CA TYR A 67 9.06 11.84 -4.82
C TYR A 67 9.66 13.15 -5.32
N ALA A 68 9.02 14.29 -5.08
CA ALA A 68 9.53 15.60 -5.47
C ALA A 68 10.97 15.85 -4.99
N GLY A 69 11.35 15.34 -3.81
CA GLY A 69 12.72 15.40 -3.30
C GLY A 69 13.73 14.55 -4.08
N CYS A 70 13.27 13.57 -4.85
CA CYS A 70 14.11 12.64 -5.62
C CYS A 70 14.39 13.16 -7.03
N THR A 71 13.52 14.06 -7.54
CA THR A 71 13.51 14.49 -8.95
C THR A 71 14.80 15.17 -9.40
N ALA A 72 15.46 15.92 -8.52
CA ALA A 72 16.68 16.65 -8.83
C ALA A 72 17.83 15.72 -9.29
N CYS A 73 17.89 14.51 -8.74
CA CYS A 73 18.94 13.54 -9.06
C CYS A 73 18.44 12.44 -9.99
N HIS A 74 17.20 11.97 -9.80
CA HIS A 74 16.66 10.83 -10.53
C HIS A 74 15.75 11.20 -11.71
N GLY A 75 15.50 12.51 -11.91
CA GLY A 75 14.61 13.02 -12.95
C GLY A 75 13.13 12.97 -12.57
N ALA A 76 12.33 13.86 -13.12
CA ALA A 76 10.91 13.97 -12.81
C ALA A 76 10.10 12.72 -13.19
N GLN A 77 10.56 11.99 -14.20
CA GLN A 77 9.97 10.73 -14.67
C GLN A 77 10.82 9.51 -14.28
N GLY A 78 11.69 9.64 -13.28
CA GLY A 78 12.55 8.53 -12.85
C GLY A 78 13.56 8.05 -13.88
N GLN A 79 13.79 8.83 -14.94
CA GLN A 79 14.67 8.47 -16.06
C GLN A 79 16.15 8.49 -15.71
N GLY A 80 16.52 9.03 -14.55
CA GLY A 80 17.91 9.22 -14.13
C GLY A 80 18.43 10.61 -14.47
N GLY A 81 19.70 10.83 -14.10
CA GLY A 81 20.41 12.10 -14.26
C GLY A 81 21.72 12.03 -13.49
N LEU A 82 21.84 12.78 -12.40
CA LEU A 82 22.93 12.63 -11.44
C LEU A 82 22.89 11.27 -10.73
N GLY A 83 21.68 10.79 -10.45
CA GLY A 83 21.39 9.47 -9.94
C GLY A 83 20.98 8.50 -11.06
N PRO A 84 20.97 7.19 -10.79
CA PRO A 84 20.55 6.19 -11.75
C PRO A 84 19.06 6.29 -12.06
N ALA A 85 18.66 5.73 -13.23
CA ALA A 85 17.24 5.57 -13.57
C ALA A 85 16.54 4.64 -12.56
N LEU A 86 15.34 5.02 -12.16
CA LEU A 86 14.47 4.28 -11.23
C LEU A 86 13.39 3.53 -12.01
N VAL A 87 12.90 4.06 -13.12
CA VAL A 87 11.91 3.41 -13.97
C VAL A 87 12.42 2.07 -14.49
N GLY A 88 11.51 1.09 -14.58
CA GLY A 88 11.83 -0.27 -15.01
C GLY A 88 12.54 -1.12 -13.95
N LYS A 89 12.71 -0.64 -12.73
CA LYS A 89 13.21 -1.44 -11.61
C LYS A 89 12.04 -2.11 -10.90
N SER A 90 12.28 -3.31 -10.35
CA SER A 90 11.23 -4.02 -9.63
C SER A 90 10.95 -3.37 -8.27
N HIS A 91 9.74 -3.60 -7.77
CA HIS A 91 9.31 -3.16 -6.44
C HIS A 91 10.30 -3.55 -5.35
N GLU A 92 10.67 -4.83 -5.30
CA GLU A 92 11.59 -5.35 -4.29
C GLU A 92 12.97 -4.69 -4.39
N TYR A 93 13.45 -4.43 -5.60
CA TYR A 93 14.72 -3.75 -5.80
C TYR A 93 14.71 -2.35 -5.23
N LEU A 94 13.69 -1.54 -5.56
CA LEU A 94 13.56 -0.16 -5.08
C LEU A 94 13.37 -0.11 -3.57
N MET A 95 12.49 -0.94 -3.02
CA MET A 95 12.27 -1.06 -1.57
C MET A 95 13.55 -1.45 -0.84
N GLY A 96 14.24 -2.47 -1.34
CA GLY A 96 15.50 -2.95 -0.74
C GLY A 96 16.59 -1.88 -0.76
N ARG A 97 16.73 -1.13 -1.86
CA ARG A 97 17.71 -0.05 -1.97
C ARG A 97 17.43 1.11 -1.02
N LEU A 98 16.20 1.58 -0.94
CA LEU A 98 15.84 2.67 -0.02
C LEU A 98 16.01 2.27 1.45
N LYS A 99 15.67 1.03 1.82
CA LYS A 99 15.90 0.51 3.17
C LYS A 99 17.38 0.38 3.49
N ALA A 100 18.20 -0.10 2.56
CA ALA A 100 19.66 -0.18 2.72
C ALA A 100 20.27 1.22 2.93
N TYR A 101 19.87 2.21 2.14
CA TYR A 101 20.32 3.59 2.35
C TYR A 101 19.84 4.18 3.66
N LYS A 102 18.60 3.90 4.08
CA LYS A 102 18.06 4.31 5.38
C LYS A 102 18.88 3.72 6.54
N ALA A 103 19.38 2.50 6.38
CA ALA A 103 20.26 1.83 7.34
C ALA A 103 21.72 2.33 7.27
N GLY A 104 22.06 3.24 6.35
CA GLY A 104 23.42 3.74 6.17
C GLY A 104 24.35 2.79 5.41
N GLU A 105 23.79 1.82 4.68
CA GLU A 105 24.59 0.84 3.94
C GLU A 105 25.20 1.46 2.69
N THR A 106 26.45 1.08 2.41
CA THR A 106 27.17 1.48 1.20
C THR A 106 26.81 0.51 0.06
N VAL A 107 26.05 1.02 -0.91
CA VAL A 107 25.62 0.28 -2.10
C VAL A 107 26.45 0.64 -3.33
N GLY A 108 26.98 1.84 -3.36
CA GLY A 108 27.82 2.39 -4.43
C GLY A 108 28.54 3.65 -4.00
N ALA A 109 29.36 4.21 -4.87
CA ALA A 109 30.23 5.35 -4.56
C ALA A 109 29.48 6.60 -4.03
N GLN A 110 28.23 6.77 -4.42
CA GLN A 110 27.41 7.94 -4.05
C GLN A 110 26.36 7.63 -2.97
N SER A 111 26.53 6.53 -2.24
CA SER A 111 25.56 6.10 -1.22
C SER A 111 25.32 7.13 -0.11
N SER A 112 26.34 7.90 0.24
CA SER A 112 26.24 8.94 1.28
C SER A 112 25.21 10.02 0.93
N MET A 113 25.01 10.34 -0.34
CA MET A 113 23.98 11.28 -0.78
C MET A 113 22.57 10.72 -0.51
N MET A 114 22.40 9.42 -0.77
CA MET A 114 21.14 8.73 -0.54
C MET A 114 20.84 8.49 0.94
N TRP A 115 21.84 8.32 1.80
CA TRP A 115 21.64 8.16 3.24
C TRP A 115 20.89 9.35 3.83
N THR A 116 21.30 10.56 3.47
CA THR A 116 20.64 11.80 3.94
C THR A 116 19.17 11.84 3.52
N GLN A 117 18.86 11.46 2.30
CA GLN A 117 17.50 11.44 1.79
C GLN A 117 16.67 10.33 2.44
N ALA A 118 17.21 9.11 2.51
CA ALA A 118 16.49 7.95 2.97
C ALA A 118 16.31 7.92 4.50
N SER A 119 17.22 8.51 5.28
CA SER A 119 17.14 8.53 6.75
C SER A 119 15.89 9.26 7.29
N MET A 120 15.34 10.19 6.52
CA MET A 120 14.16 10.97 6.90
C MET A 120 12.84 10.27 6.55
N LEU A 121 12.89 9.19 5.77
CA LEU A 121 11.71 8.48 5.31
C LEU A 121 11.26 7.44 6.34
N SER A 122 9.97 7.36 6.61
CA SER A 122 9.37 6.21 7.27
C SER A 122 9.30 5.02 6.30
N ASP A 123 9.00 3.83 6.81
CA ASP A 123 8.82 2.66 5.94
C ASP A 123 7.57 2.80 5.05
N GLN A 124 6.57 3.54 5.54
CA GLN A 124 5.39 3.90 4.77
C GLN A 124 5.75 4.86 3.62
N ASP A 125 6.59 5.88 3.89
CA ASP A 125 7.04 6.82 2.86
C ASP A 125 7.82 6.10 1.75
N ILE A 126 8.69 5.17 2.14
CA ILE A 126 9.45 4.34 1.19
C ILE A 126 8.49 3.55 0.30
N HIS A 127 7.48 2.90 0.90
CA HIS A 127 6.49 2.15 0.14
C HIS A 127 5.72 3.04 -0.85
N GLU A 128 5.21 4.17 -0.39
CA GLU A 128 4.44 5.10 -1.22
C GLU A 128 5.27 5.68 -2.37
N ILE A 129 6.53 6.05 -2.11
CA ILE A 129 7.46 6.52 -3.15
C ILE A 129 7.68 5.42 -4.20
N VAL A 130 7.90 4.18 -3.79
CA VAL A 130 8.12 3.05 -4.71
C VAL A 130 6.88 2.80 -5.55
N VAL A 131 5.68 2.76 -4.94
CA VAL A 131 4.41 2.63 -5.68
C VAL A 131 4.24 3.76 -6.70
N TYR A 132 4.60 4.99 -6.35
CA TYR A 132 4.55 6.11 -7.30
C TYR A 132 5.55 5.93 -8.46
N ILE A 133 6.79 5.51 -8.18
CA ILE A 133 7.81 5.27 -9.23
C ILE A 133 7.32 4.21 -10.23
N GLU A 134 6.57 3.22 -9.79
CA GLU A 134 5.99 2.17 -10.66
C GLU A 134 4.94 2.71 -11.64
N THR A 135 4.41 3.91 -11.39
CA THR A 135 3.46 4.58 -12.28
C THR A 135 4.14 5.47 -13.32
N LEU A 136 5.44 5.71 -13.20
CA LEU A 136 6.23 6.51 -14.13
C LEU A 136 6.69 5.69 -15.32
#